data_4a5f4843fd21d9873667c9a9212fba9e
#
_entry.id   4a5f4843fd21d9873667c9a9212fba9e
#
_cell.length_a   1.000
_cell.length_b   1.000
_cell.length_c   1.000
_cell.angle_alpha   90.00
_cell.angle_beta   90.00
_cell.angle_gamma   90.00
#
_symmetry.space_group_name_H-M   'P 1'
#
loop_
_entity.id
_entity.type
_entity.pdbx_description
1 polymer ?
#
loop_
_entity_poly.entity_id
_entity_poly.type
_entity_poly.pdbx_seq_one_letter_code
_entity_poly.pdbx_strand_id
1 'polypeptide(L)'
;ALARVTEQRYDLALIDLGLPDGSGIDVVGAVRQRQPSAVPVVVTIYDDDDHLFPALQAGAFGYLLKEQPQDALVAQLLRMTQGEPPLSPPIARRVLSFFAGEAQRRQSLVRQVEDQVRLTERETEVLQRVAKGYTLPEIATQFGLSRHTIADHIKQVYRKLNVSSRAEAALEAARRGLVNP
;
A
#
# COMPACT_ATOMS: atom_id res chain seq x y z
N ALA A 1 -22.75 25.73 3.59
CA ALA A 1 -23.02 24.32 3.97
C ALA A 1 -22.52 24.02 5.37
N LEU A 2 -21.30 24.38 5.75
CA LEU A 2 -20.67 24.03 7.05
C LEU A 2 -21.43 24.54 8.27
N ALA A 3 -22.02 25.74 8.21
CA ALA A 3 -22.82 26.30 9.32
C ALA A 3 -24.01 25.38 9.70
N ARG A 4 -24.71 24.82 8.70
CA ARG A 4 -25.83 23.90 8.94
C ARG A 4 -25.44 22.62 9.67
N VAL A 5 -24.24 22.09 9.41
CA VAL A 5 -23.71 20.90 10.11
C VAL A 5 -23.52 21.17 11.61
N THR A 6 -23.35 22.43 12.00
CA THR A 6 -23.20 22.81 13.41
C THR A 6 -24.55 23.07 14.10
N GLU A 7 -25.52 23.55 13.36
CA GLU A 7 -26.82 24.01 13.88
C GLU A 7 -27.89 22.94 13.94
N GLN A 8 -27.81 21.92 13.04
CA GLN A 8 -28.84 20.90 12.89
C GLN A 8 -28.23 19.50 12.94
N ARG A 9 -28.99 18.53 13.42
CA ARG A 9 -28.64 17.11 13.40
C ARG A 9 -29.28 16.44 12.18
N TYR A 10 -28.53 15.49 11.60
CA TYR A 10 -28.93 14.74 10.43
C TYR A 10 -28.69 13.24 10.67
N ASP A 11 -29.60 12.39 10.19
CA ASP A 11 -29.37 10.95 10.09
C ASP A 11 -28.64 10.62 8.79
N LEU A 12 -28.97 11.34 7.72
CA LEU A 12 -28.39 11.20 6.39
C LEU A 12 -28.05 12.59 5.83
N ALA A 13 -26.82 12.76 5.34
CA ALA A 13 -26.40 13.98 4.66
C ALA A 13 -26.03 13.66 3.21
N LEU A 14 -26.85 14.14 2.26
CA LEU A 14 -26.52 14.11 0.84
C LEU A 14 -25.70 15.34 0.48
N ILE A 15 -24.48 15.14 0.01
CA ILE A 15 -23.47 16.19 -0.16
C ILE A 15 -23.01 16.21 -1.61
N ASP A 16 -23.19 17.37 -2.27
CA ASP A 16 -22.51 17.62 -3.54
C ASP A 16 -21.08 18.09 -3.29
N LEU A 17 -20.14 17.65 -4.13
CA LEU A 17 -18.74 18.11 -4.06
C LEU A 17 -18.54 19.50 -4.66
N GLY A 18 -19.29 19.85 -5.70
CA GLY A 18 -19.23 21.13 -6.39
C GLY A 18 -20.11 22.18 -5.70
N LEU A 19 -19.73 22.64 -4.52
CA LEU A 19 -20.44 23.71 -3.81
C LEU A 19 -19.91 25.10 -4.22
N PRO A 20 -20.78 26.10 -4.33
CA PRO A 20 -20.37 27.46 -4.74
C PRO A 20 -19.52 28.18 -3.69
N ASP A 21 -19.59 27.73 -2.42
CA ASP A 21 -18.97 28.36 -1.27
C ASP A 21 -17.86 27.54 -0.62
N GLY A 22 -17.39 26.47 -1.28
CA GLY A 22 -16.31 25.62 -0.77
C GLY A 22 -16.32 24.21 -1.29
N SER A 23 -15.54 23.34 -0.67
CA SER A 23 -15.44 21.92 -1.03
C SER A 23 -16.48 21.07 -0.29
N GLY A 24 -17.22 20.23 -1.02
CA GLY A 24 -18.11 19.24 -0.41
C GLY A 24 -17.34 18.19 0.40
N ILE A 25 -16.05 17.96 0.09
CA ILE A 25 -15.19 17.06 0.87
C ILE A 25 -15.01 17.56 2.31
N ASP A 26 -14.85 18.90 2.48
CA ASP A 26 -14.77 19.51 3.82
C ASP A 26 -16.07 19.32 4.60
N VAL A 27 -17.22 19.37 3.90
CA VAL A 27 -18.53 19.11 4.51
C VAL A 27 -18.65 17.65 4.95
N VAL A 28 -18.19 16.70 4.15
CA VAL A 28 -18.12 15.27 4.54
C VAL A 28 -17.30 15.10 5.82
N GLY A 29 -16.11 15.68 5.88
CA GLY A 29 -15.23 15.63 7.04
C GLY A 29 -15.88 16.28 8.28
N ALA A 30 -16.55 17.41 8.11
CA ALA A 30 -17.26 18.09 9.21
C ALA A 30 -18.43 17.26 9.75
N VAL A 31 -19.21 16.59 8.88
CA VAL A 31 -20.29 15.69 9.30
C VAL A 31 -19.72 14.53 10.11
N ARG A 32 -18.67 13.88 9.64
CA ARG A 32 -18.03 12.74 10.35
C ARG A 32 -17.49 13.13 11.72
N GLN A 33 -16.90 14.32 11.84
CA GLN A 33 -16.32 14.80 13.11
C GLN A 33 -17.36 15.24 14.11
N ARG A 34 -18.39 15.98 13.65
CA ARG A 34 -19.37 16.64 14.54
C ARG A 34 -20.63 15.83 14.78
N GLN A 35 -20.96 14.92 13.87
CA GLN A 35 -22.16 14.08 13.89
C GLN A 35 -21.81 12.65 13.54
N PRO A 36 -21.12 11.89 14.43
CA PRO A 36 -20.64 10.52 14.12
C PRO A 36 -21.74 9.52 13.74
N SER A 37 -23.00 9.78 14.18
CA SER A 37 -24.18 8.97 13.85
C SER A 37 -24.76 9.28 12.47
N ALA A 38 -24.46 10.45 11.92
CA ALA A 38 -24.95 10.82 10.60
C ALA A 38 -24.19 10.08 9.50
N VAL A 39 -24.89 9.70 8.44
CA VAL A 39 -24.35 8.98 7.30
C VAL A 39 -24.11 9.97 6.14
N PRO A 40 -22.86 10.39 5.85
CA PRO A 40 -22.57 11.24 4.73
C PRO A 40 -22.50 10.43 3.42
N VAL A 41 -23.28 10.82 2.42
CA VAL A 41 -23.28 10.24 1.08
C VAL A 41 -23.01 11.35 0.07
N VAL A 42 -22.02 11.17 -0.77
CA VAL A 42 -21.71 12.09 -1.86
C VAL A 42 -22.68 11.84 -3.01
N VAL A 43 -23.25 12.93 -3.57
CA VAL A 43 -24.09 12.93 -4.77
C VAL A 43 -23.59 14.00 -5.70
N THR A 44 -22.85 13.63 -6.74
CA THR A 44 -22.10 14.57 -7.57
C THR A 44 -22.03 14.16 -9.03
N ILE A 45 -21.53 15.07 -9.88
CA ILE A 45 -21.23 14.79 -11.29
C ILE A 45 -19.78 14.27 -11.49
N TYR A 46 -18.90 14.43 -10.49
CA TYR A 46 -17.50 14.02 -10.60
C TYR A 46 -17.35 12.51 -10.44
N ASP A 47 -16.69 11.86 -11.41
CA ASP A 47 -16.46 10.42 -11.42
C ASP A 47 -14.97 10.03 -11.40
N ASP A 48 -14.08 11.03 -11.29
CA ASP A 48 -12.63 10.88 -11.29
C ASP A 48 -12.05 10.50 -9.91
N ASP A 49 -10.80 10.05 -9.92
CA ASP A 49 -10.08 9.60 -8.72
C ASP A 49 -9.75 10.74 -7.76
N ASP A 50 -9.52 11.95 -8.29
CA ASP A 50 -9.13 13.12 -7.51
C ASP A 50 -10.28 13.65 -6.62
N HIS A 51 -11.51 13.32 -6.95
CA HIS A 51 -12.69 13.59 -6.12
C HIS A 51 -13.13 12.39 -5.30
N LEU A 52 -13.12 11.19 -5.89
CA LEU A 52 -13.61 9.98 -5.26
C LEU A 52 -12.83 9.60 -4.00
N PHE A 53 -11.52 9.42 -4.14
CA PHE A 53 -10.72 8.91 -3.01
C PHE A 53 -10.59 9.90 -1.87
N PRO A 54 -10.39 11.20 -2.08
CA PRO A 54 -10.43 12.16 -0.98
C PRO A 54 -11.78 12.22 -0.26
N ALA A 55 -12.90 12.08 -0.98
CA ALA A 55 -14.23 12.02 -0.34
C ALA A 55 -14.40 10.78 0.54
N LEU A 56 -13.96 9.61 0.06
CA LEU A 56 -13.97 8.37 0.86
C LEU A 56 -13.04 8.47 2.07
N GLN A 57 -11.85 9.05 1.91
CA GLN A 57 -10.91 9.30 3.00
C GLN A 57 -11.45 10.28 4.03
N ALA A 58 -12.22 11.30 3.62
CA ALA A 58 -12.91 12.22 4.52
C ALA A 58 -14.05 11.54 5.30
N GLY A 59 -14.45 10.32 4.90
CA GLY A 59 -15.43 9.49 5.58
C GLY A 59 -16.79 9.41 4.90
N ALA A 60 -16.88 9.68 3.61
CA ALA A 60 -18.10 9.39 2.84
C ALA A 60 -18.44 7.90 2.92
N PHE A 61 -19.68 7.61 3.30
CA PHE A 61 -20.20 6.24 3.36
C PHE A 61 -20.62 5.71 2.00
N GLY A 62 -21.01 6.60 1.10
CA GLY A 62 -21.44 6.27 -0.25
C GLY A 62 -21.05 7.35 -1.25
N TYR A 63 -21.09 6.99 -2.56
CA TYR A 63 -20.75 7.88 -3.65
C TYR A 63 -21.64 7.59 -4.86
N LEU A 64 -22.52 8.52 -5.17
CA LEU A 64 -23.53 8.42 -6.22
C LEU A 64 -23.31 9.49 -7.29
N LEU A 65 -23.42 9.09 -8.55
CA LEU A 65 -23.35 10.00 -9.68
C LEU A 65 -24.73 10.54 -10.03
N LYS A 66 -24.83 11.86 -10.25
CA LYS A 66 -26.08 12.54 -10.64
C LYS A 66 -26.60 12.16 -12.03
N GLU A 67 -25.73 11.57 -12.87
CA GLU A 67 -26.08 11.13 -14.23
C GLU A 67 -26.98 9.88 -14.25
N GLN A 68 -27.21 9.25 -13.09
CA GLN A 68 -28.14 8.11 -12.99
C GLN A 68 -29.60 8.57 -13.02
N PRO A 69 -30.50 7.73 -13.53
CA PRO A 69 -31.94 7.95 -13.37
C PRO A 69 -32.32 8.14 -11.90
N GLN A 70 -33.23 9.06 -11.63
CA GLN A 70 -33.66 9.39 -10.28
C GLN A 70 -34.12 8.16 -9.48
N ASP A 71 -34.88 7.27 -10.12
CA ASP A 71 -35.37 6.03 -9.50
C ASP A 71 -34.24 5.10 -9.07
N ALA A 72 -33.17 5.02 -9.86
CA ALA A 72 -31.99 4.22 -9.53
C ALA A 72 -31.24 4.81 -8.32
N LEU A 73 -31.15 6.15 -8.26
CA LEU A 73 -30.51 6.87 -7.16
C LEU A 73 -31.30 6.64 -5.85
N VAL A 74 -32.63 6.78 -5.89
CA VAL A 74 -33.51 6.51 -4.74
C VAL A 74 -33.42 5.06 -4.30
N ALA A 75 -33.42 4.11 -5.24
CA ALA A 75 -33.28 2.69 -4.92
C ALA A 75 -31.96 2.36 -4.23
N GLN A 76 -30.86 3.01 -4.65
CA GLN A 76 -29.54 2.84 -4.00
C GLN A 76 -29.54 3.43 -2.58
N LEU A 77 -30.15 4.59 -2.37
CA LEU A 77 -30.28 5.19 -1.04
C LEU A 77 -31.13 4.34 -0.11
N LEU A 78 -32.22 3.74 -0.60
CA LEU A 78 -33.07 2.85 0.19
C LEU A 78 -32.35 1.57 0.65
N ARG A 79 -31.43 1.03 -0.16
CA ARG A 79 -30.62 -0.14 0.22
C ARG A 79 -29.66 0.12 1.37
N MET A 80 -29.36 1.39 1.67
CA MET A 80 -28.59 1.73 2.87
C MET A 80 -29.25 1.25 4.17
N THR A 81 -30.57 1.20 4.23
CA THR A 81 -31.28 0.66 5.40
C THR A 81 -31.01 -0.84 5.64
N GLN A 82 -30.47 -1.51 4.62
CA GLN A 82 -30.06 -2.93 4.65
C GLN A 82 -28.55 -3.09 4.89
N GLY A 83 -27.84 -1.98 5.16
CA GLY A 83 -26.41 -1.97 5.41
C GLY A 83 -25.51 -1.94 4.16
N GLU A 84 -26.10 -1.80 2.96
CA GLU A 84 -25.34 -1.70 1.72
C GLU A 84 -24.86 -0.25 1.50
N PRO A 85 -23.55 0.00 1.30
CA PRO A 85 -23.07 1.32 0.95
C PRO A 85 -23.58 1.72 -0.45
N PRO A 86 -24.19 2.91 -0.61
CA PRO A 86 -24.72 3.35 -1.88
C PRO A 86 -23.56 3.80 -2.79
N LEU A 87 -23.16 2.93 -3.70
CA LEU A 87 -22.14 3.21 -4.71
C LEU A 87 -22.73 3.03 -6.11
N SER A 88 -22.54 4.02 -6.97
CA SER A 88 -22.83 3.87 -8.39
C SER A 88 -21.97 2.75 -9.00
N PRO A 89 -22.49 1.93 -9.94
CA PRO A 89 -21.72 0.83 -10.51
C PRO A 89 -20.36 1.21 -11.11
N PRO A 90 -20.20 2.36 -11.79
CA PRO A 90 -18.87 2.81 -12.23
C PRO A 90 -17.92 3.09 -11.06
N ILE A 91 -18.43 3.72 -10.01
CA ILE A 91 -17.67 4.05 -8.79
C ILE A 91 -17.23 2.79 -8.05
N ALA A 92 -18.14 1.82 -7.89
CA ALA A 92 -17.80 0.54 -7.26
C ALA A 92 -16.67 -0.18 -8.01
N ARG A 93 -16.72 -0.23 -9.35
CA ARG A 93 -15.64 -0.81 -10.17
C ARG A 93 -14.31 -0.05 -9.99
N ARG A 94 -14.35 1.27 -9.93
CA ARG A 94 -13.15 2.11 -9.74
C ARG A 94 -12.49 1.87 -8.38
N VAL A 95 -13.27 1.80 -7.32
CA VAL A 95 -12.80 1.44 -5.97
C VAL A 95 -12.14 0.07 -5.95
N LEU A 96 -12.76 -0.95 -6.55
CA LEU A 96 -12.19 -2.29 -6.64
C LEU A 96 -10.88 -2.32 -7.42
N SER A 97 -10.82 -1.62 -8.56
CA SER A 97 -9.60 -1.53 -9.39
C SER A 97 -8.45 -0.86 -8.66
N PHE A 98 -8.71 0.18 -7.87
CA PHE A 98 -7.73 0.85 -7.04
C PHE A 98 -7.10 -0.10 -6.02
N PHE A 99 -7.93 -0.83 -5.27
CA PHE A 99 -7.42 -1.77 -4.27
C PHE A 99 -6.70 -2.96 -4.89
N ALA A 100 -7.13 -3.44 -6.05
CA ALA A 100 -6.41 -4.48 -6.80
C ALA A 100 -5.01 -4.00 -7.23
N GLY A 101 -4.90 -2.76 -7.73
CA GLY A 101 -3.63 -2.15 -8.09
C GLY A 101 -2.70 -1.92 -6.89
N GLU A 102 -3.25 -1.50 -5.75
CA GLU A 102 -2.49 -1.34 -4.50
C GLU A 102 -1.96 -2.68 -3.96
N ALA A 103 -2.77 -3.74 -4.02
CA ALA A 103 -2.35 -5.08 -3.61
C ALA A 103 -1.18 -5.58 -4.47
N GLN A 104 -1.22 -5.38 -5.78
CA GLN A 104 -0.11 -5.72 -6.68
C GLN A 104 1.15 -4.89 -6.41
N ARG A 105 1.02 -3.59 -6.15
CA ARG A 105 2.14 -2.72 -5.76
C ARG A 105 2.80 -3.17 -4.46
N ARG A 106 2.01 -3.53 -3.44
CA ARG A 106 2.54 -4.06 -2.17
C ARG A 106 3.28 -5.37 -2.38
N GLN A 107 2.74 -6.30 -3.17
CA GLN A 107 3.41 -7.56 -3.49
C GLN A 107 4.72 -7.34 -4.26
N SER A 108 4.77 -6.41 -5.20
CA SER A 108 6.00 -6.10 -5.92
C SER A 108 7.06 -5.46 -5.02
N LEU A 109 6.68 -4.56 -4.11
CA LEU A 109 7.59 -3.97 -3.12
C LEU A 109 8.13 -5.02 -2.14
N VAL A 110 7.27 -5.91 -1.64
CA VAL A 110 7.70 -7.01 -0.76
C VAL A 110 8.68 -7.92 -1.49
N ARG A 111 8.40 -8.32 -2.74
CA ARG A 111 9.33 -9.11 -3.56
C ARG A 111 10.66 -8.40 -3.80
N GLN A 112 10.64 -7.09 -4.10
CA GLN A 112 11.86 -6.31 -4.28
C GLN A 112 12.71 -6.25 -3.00
N VAL A 113 12.08 -6.11 -1.83
CA VAL A 113 12.78 -6.12 -0.54
C VAL A 113 13.32 -7.53 -0.24
N GLU A 114 12.55 -8.58 -0.50
CA GLU A 114 13.00 -9.96 -0.35
C GLU A 114 14.18 -10.30 -1.28
N ASP A 115 14.13 -9.87 -2.54
CA ASP A 115 15.22 -10.08 -3.50
C ASP A 115 16.48 -9.29 -3.11
N GLN A 116 16.35 -8.12 -2.50
CA GLN A 116 17.50 -7.38 -1.96
C GLN A 116 18.15 -8.04 -0.76
N VAL A 117 17.40 -8.82 0.03
CA VAL A 117 17.89 -9.52 1.23
C VAL A 117 18.37 -10.94 0.89
N ARG A 118 17.89 -11.54 -0.20
CA ARG A 118 18.35 -12.85 -0.65
C ARG A 118 19.73 -12.78 -1.25
N LEU A 119 20.58 -13.71 -0.85
CA LEU A 119 21.86 -13.95 -1.51
C LEU A 119 21.63 -14.58 -2.87
N THR A 120 22.31 -14.10 -3.90
CA THR A 120 22.40 -14.80 -5.19
C THR A 120 23.18 -16.12 -5.02
N GLU A 121 23.07 -17.03 -5.97
CA GLU A 121 23.86 -18.26 -5.96
C GLU A 121 25.35 -17.96 -5.77
N ARG A 122 25.86 -16.96 -6.49
CA ARG A 122 27.26 -16.55 -6.41
C ARG A 122 27.65 -15.99 -5.04
N GLU A 123 26.81 -15.16 -4.44
CA GLU A 123 27.01 -14.63 -3.09
C GLU A 123 26.94 -15.75 -2.04
N THR A 124 26.08 -16.74 -2.24
CA THR A 124 25.98 -17.93 -1.37
C THR A 124 27.26 -18.76 -1.43
N GLU A 125 27.77 -19.02 -2.63
CA GLU A 125 29.04 -19.72 -2.82
C GLU A 125 30.23 -18.98 -2.17
N VAL A 126 30.28 -17.64 -2.34
CA VAL A 126 31.31 -16.82 -1.71
C VAL A 126 31.20 -16.88 -0.19
N LEU A 127 29.99 -16.77 0.37
CA LEU A 127 29.75 -16.88 1.81
C LEU A 127 30.21 -18.25 2.36
N GLN A 128 29.92 -19.34 1.65
CA GLN A 128 30.37 -20.68 2.05
C GLN A 128 31.91 -20.76 2.14
N ARG A 129 32.63 -20.16 1.18
CA ARG A 129 34.11 -20.14 1.20
C ARG A 129 34.66 -19.28 2.33
N VAL A 130 34.04 -18.12 2.55
CA VAL A 130 34.37 -17.24 3.69
C VAL A 130 34.18 -18.00 5.00
N ALA A 131 33.06 -18.68 5.18
CA ALA A 131 32.76 -19.44 6.39
C ALA A 131 33.71 -20.62 6.62
N LYS A 132 34.16 -21.29 5.53
CA LYS A 132 35.15 -22.38 5.58
C LYS A 132 36.60 -21.89 5.83
N GLY A 133 36.84 -20.61 5.97
CA GLY A 133 38.16 -20.08 6.31
C GLY A 133 39.03 -19.66 5.12
N TYR A 134 38.58 -19.82 3.88
CA TYR A 134 39.37 -19.45 2.70
C TYR A 134 39.67 -17.95 2.66
N THR A 135 40.90 -17.60 2.34
CA THR A 135 41.31 -16.22 2.14
C THR A 135 40.76 -15.63 0.84
N LEU A 136 40.72 -14.31 0.74
CA LEU A 136 40.25 -13.64 -0.47
C LEU A 136 40.98 -14.04 -1.76
N PRO A 137 42.35 -14.18 -1.75
CA PRO A 137 43.08 -14.72 -2.91
C PRO A 137 42.71 -16.14 -3.28
N GLU A 138 42.51 -17.01 -2.32
CA GLU A 138 42.12 -18.41 -2.56
C GLU A 138 40.73 -18.50 -3.18
N ILE A 139 39.80 -17.72 -2.67
CA ILE A 139 38.44 -17.63 -3.25
C ILE A 139 38.53 -17.09 -4.69
N ALA A 140 39.30 -16.05 -4.94
CA ALA A 140 39.50 -15.49 -6.26
C ALA A 140 40.03 -16.52 -7.26
N THR A 141 41.01 -17.32 -6.85
CA THR A 141 41.59 -18.40 -7.66
C THR A 141 40.54 -19.50 -7.94
N GLN A 142 39.81 -19.95 -6.93
CA GLN A 142 38.78 -21.00 -7.09
C GLN A 142 37.65 -20.59 -8.05
N PHE A 143 37.33 -19.33 -8.07
CA PHE A 143 36.25 -18.80 -8.92
C PHE A 143 36.72 -18.26 -10.27
N GLY A 144 38.02 -18.20 -10.52
CA GLY A 144 38.58 -17.62 -11.75
C GLY A 144 38.30 -16.13 -11.88
N LEU A 145 38.19 -15.41 -10.77
CA LEU A 145 37.86 -13.98 -10.70
C LEU A 145 38.99 -13.16 -10.11
N SER A 146 38.93 -11.84 -10.33
CA SER A 146 39.88 -10.93 -9.67
C SER A 146 39.61 -10.85 -8.15
N ARG A 147 40.66 -10.53 -7.37
CA ARG A 147 40.53 -10.26 -5.92
C ARG A 147 39.55 -9.13 -5.65
N HIS A 148 39.53 -8.12 -6.51
CA HIS A 148 38.61 -6.99 -6.40
C HIS A 148 37.14 -7.41 -6.53
N THR A 149 36.83 -8.25 -7.53
CA THR A 149 35.48 -8.78 -7.73
C THR A 149 35.01 -9.61 -6.54
N ILE A 150 35.87 -10.44 -5.96
CA ILE A 150 35.52 -11.22 -4.76
C ILE A 150 35.33 -10.30 -3.55
N ALA A 151 36.16 -9.26 -3.38
CA ALA A 151 35.95 -8.29 -2.31
C ALA A 151 34.59 -7.59 -2.41
N ASP A 152 34.15 -7.23 -3.62
CA ASP A 152 32.85 -6.64 -3.85
C ASP A 152 31.71 -7.61 -3.52
N HIS A 153 31.82 -8.88 -3.90
CA HIS A 153 30.85 -9.90 -3.50
C HIS A 153 30.79 -10.05 -1.98
N ILE A 154 31.93 -10.11 -1.29
CA ILE A 154 31.97 -10.19 0.19
C ILE A 154 31.29 -8.97 0.81
N LYS A 155 31.58 -7.78 0.32
CA LYS A 155 30.94 -6.54 0.79
C LYS A 155 29.42 -6.55 0.59
N GLN A 156 28.95 -7.06 -0.55
CA GLN A 156 27.52 -7.23 -0.84
C GLN A 156 26.87 -8.23 0.13
N VAL A 157 27.51 -9.38 0.33
CA VAL A 157 27.06 -10.42 1.29
C VAL A 157 26.96 -9.83 2.69
N TYR A 158 27.99 -9.12 3.17
CA TYR A 158 27.99 -8.52 4.50
C TYR A 158 26.86 -7.50 4.67
N ARG A 159 26.64 -6.67 3.64
CA ARG A 159 25.53 -5.71 3.63
C ARG A 159 24.17 -6.40 3.66
N LYS A 160 23.96 -7.43 2.82
CA LYS A 160 22.69 -8.18 2.74
C LYS A 160 22.37 -8.94 4.02
N LEU A 161 23.39 -9.48 4.69
CA LEU A 161 23.25 -10.23 5.94
C LEU A 161 23.30 -9.33 7.19
N ASN A 162 23.56 -8.04 7.01
CA ASN A 162 23.75 -7.08 8.11
C ASN A 162 24.81 -7.55 9.12
N VAL A 163 25.95 -8.06 8.63
CA VAL A 163 27.08 -8.50 9.41
C VAL A 163 28.30 -7.61 9.15
N SER A 164 29.17 -7.45 10.16
CA SER A 164 30.32 -6.54 10.10
C SER A 164 31.66 -7.28 10.12
N SER A 165 31.66 -8.55 10.43
CA SER A 165 32.88 -9.34 10.58
C SER A 165 32.78 -10.71 9.90
N ARG A 166 33.94 -11.29 9.62
CA ARG A 166 34.03 -12.66 9.09
C ARG A 166 33.42 -13.70 10.02
N ALA A 167 33.61 -13.51 11.33
CA ALA A 167 33.08 -14.42 12.34
C ALA A 167 31.55 -14.40 12.34
N GLU A 168 30.95 -13.23 12.24
CA GLU A 168 29.49 -13.08 12.11
C GLU A 168 28.97 -13.70 10.80
N ALA A 169 29.67 -13.50 9.69
CA ALA A 169 29.31 -14.10 8.40
C ALA A 169 29.38 -15.65 8.45
N ALA A 170 30.37 -16.22 9.13
CA ALA A 170 30.51 -17.65 9.32
C ALA A 170 29.36 -18.22 10.19
N LEU A 171 29.02 -17.52 11.27
CA LEU A 171 27.88 -17.90 12.14
C LEU A 171 26.56 -17.87 11.37
N GLU A 172 26.36 -16.86 10.54
CA GLU A 172 25.14 -16.72 9.74
C GLU A 172 25.08 -17.80 8.63
N ALA A 173 26.22 -18.17 8.04
CA ALA A 173 26.32 -19.29 7.10
C ALA A 173 25.93 -20.63 7.75
N ALA A 174 26.38 -20.86 9.00
CA ALA A 174 26.01 -22.06 9.77
C ALA A 174 24.50 -22.07 10.12
N ARG A 175 23.93 -20.94 10.54
CA ARG A 175 22.48 -20.80 10.80
C ARG A 175 21.63 -21.10 9.58
N ARG A 176 22.11 -20.76 8.40
CA ARG A 176 21.43 -21.02 7.12
C ARG A 176 21.69 -22.44 6.58
N GLY A 177 22.44 -23.27 7.29
CA GLY A 177 22.79 -24.63 6.87
C GLY A 177 23.72 -24.68 5.67
N LEU A 178 24.44 -23.60 5.37
CA LEU A 178 25.35 -23.51 4.22
C LEU A 178 26.72 -24.16 4.50
N VAL A 179 27.06 -24.30 5.75
CA VAL A 179 28.27 -24.97 6.23
C VAL A 179 27.94 -25.77 7.50
N ASN A 180 28.53 -26.96 7.65
CA ASN A 180 28.49 -27.67 8.93
C ASN A 180 29.53 -27.05 9.87
N PRO A 181 29.20 -26.84 11.15
CA PRO A 181 30.13 -26.34 12.16
C PRO A 181 31.31 -27.27 12.39
#